data_bb4d07309625972ae4077ba2a8e916bf
#
_entry.id   bb4d07309625972ae4077ba2a8e916bf
#
_cell.length_a   1.000
_cell.length_b   1.000
_cell.length_c   1.000
_cell.angle_alpha   90.00
_cell.angle_beta   90.00
_cell.angle_gamma   90.00
#
_symmetry.space_group_name_H-M   'P 1'
#
loop_
_entity.id
_entity.type
_entity.pdbx_description
1 polymer ?
#
loop_
_entity_poly.entity_id
_entity_poly.type
_entity_poly.pdbx_seq_one_letter_code
_entity_poly.pdbx_strand_id
1 'polypeptide(L)'
;MNTWSSATVQYKKLVYSNSVKGKAIQKSLLPALLLICSSIFTSSAPLANTNEANATKSFTVIAHRGASGYLPEHTLEAATLAFSLRPDFIEQDVVITKDDIPVVLHDIHLETVTDVEDVFPARHRADGRYYARDFTLAELRALRVHERTGGNGAPVFKDRYQGKHANFKIATLTEHFELISELNRQFEAAVGVYPEVKSPAFHHDEGVDASKIVIDTLNEFGFGVENSNSYIQCFDFKEVKRIRETLGYKGKVVMLIGENSWGESDTDYDWVRSEEGMNEVASYADGIGPWLGHLLNNKAMAQGKIEAAKWLEFAHKNGLTIHPYTYRKDALPDSMTSEQVLDMLDKVVNADGVFTDHLVPVLSWRSTKK
;
A
#
# COMPACT_ATOMS: atom_id res chain seq x y z
N MET A 1 0.63 -1.18 -31.61
CA MET A 1 -0.06 -2.23 -32.40
C MET A 1 0.42 -3.57 -31.86
N ASN A 2 -0.28 -4.19 -30.94
CA ASN A 2 -0.04 -5.58 -30.57
C ASN A 2 -1.39 -6.23 -30.27
N THR A 3 -1.71 -7.20 -31.08
CA THR A 3 -2.95 -7.97 -31.09
C THR A 3 -2.91 -9.06 -30.04
N TRP A 4 -3.90 -9.08 -29.14
CA TRP A 4 -4.14 -10.18 -28.21
C TRP A 4 -5.18 -11.13 -28.79
N SER A 5 -4.82 -12.41 -28.83
CA SER A 5 -5.71 -13.53 -29.21
C SER A 5 -6.46 -14.03 -27.98
N SER A 6 -7.77 -14.16 -28.12
CA SER A 6 -8.73 -14.65 -27.11
C SER A 6 -8.57 -16.14 -26.84
N ALA A 7 -8.44 -16.53 -25.56
CA ALA A 7 -8.62 -17.91 -25.10
C ALA A 7 -9.74 -17.96 -24.05
N THR A 8 -10.83 -18.65 -24.38
CA THR A 8 -12.01 -18.92 -23.56
C THR A 8 -11.70 -20.06 -22.59
N VAL A 9 -11.84 -19.83 -21.29
CA VAL A 9 -11.76 -20.89 -20.27
C VAL A 9 -13.15 -21.10 -19.64
N GLN A 10 -13.67 -22.33 -19.77
CA GLN A 10 -14.91 -22.77 -19.14
C GLN A 10 -14.71 -23.07 -17.64
N TYR A 11 -15.52 -22.46 -16.77
CA TYR A 11 -15.59 -22.80 -15.35
C TYR A 11 -16.55 -23.97 -15.09
N LYS A 12 -16.05 -25.03 -14.47
CA LYS A 12 -16.88 -26.11 -13.88
C LYS A 12 -17.44 -25.68 -12.54
N LYS A 13 -18.78 -25.77 -12.38
CA LYS A 13 -19.50 -25.61 -11.11
C LYS A 13 -19.15 -26.73 -10.13
N LEU A 14 -18.72 -26.36 -8.92
CA LEU A 14 -18.74 -27.24 -7.74
C LEU A 14 -19.94 -26.89 -6.86
N VAL A 15 -20.79 -27.90 -6.66
CA VAL A 15 -21.97 -27.83 -5.78
C VAL A 15 -21.56 -28.33 -4.39
N TYR A 16 -21.76 -27.52 -3.36
CA TYR A 16 -21.65 -27.96 -1.96
C TYR A 16 -22.99 -28.47 -1.46
N SER A 17 -23.01 -29.71 -0.95
CA SER A 17 -24.13 -30.29 -0.23
C SER A 17 -23.87 -30.14 1.28
N ASN A 18 -24.76 -29.45 1.97
CA ASN A 18 -24.78 -29.35 3.44
C ASN A 18 -25.55 -30.52 4.04
N SER A 19 -24.94 -31.22 4.98
CA SER A 19 -25.63 -32.10 5.92
C SER A 19 -25.31 -31.68 7.35
N VAL A 20 -26.27 -31.09 8.04
CA VAL A 20 -26.24 -30.76 9.46
C VAL A 20 -26.84 -31.94 10.23
N LYS A 21 -26.10 -32.55 11.14
CA LYS A 21 -26.65 -33.41 12.21
C LYS A 21 -26.23 -32.89 13.56
N GLY A 22 -27.23 -32.41 14.31
CA GLY A 22 -27.06 -31.96 15.70
C GLY A 22 -26.83 -33.11 16.68
N LYS A 23 -26.08 -32.86 17.73
CA LYS A 23 -26.06 -33.65 18.99
C LYS A 23 -26.11 -32.76 20.20
N ALA A 24 -26.93 -33.20 21.13
CA ALA A 24 -27.31 -32.53 22.36
C ALA A 24 -26.16 -32.44 23.38
N ILE A 25 -26.18 -31.35 24.18
CA ILE A 25 -25.26 -31.09 25.28
C ILE A 25 -25.88 -31.60 26.58
N GLN A 26 -25.15 -32.46 27.26
CA GLN A 26 -25.48 -32.92 28.60
C GLN A 26 -24.60 -32.17 29.63
N LYS A 27 -25.24 -31.46 30.57
CA LYS A 27 -24.60 -30.78 31.70
C LYS A 27 -24.26 -31.79 32.78
N SER A 28 -23.01 -31.78 33.27
CA SER A 28 -22.66 -32.41 34.54
C SER A 28 -21.90 -31.42 35.42
N LEU A 29 -22.44 -31.25 36.64
CA LEU A 29 -21.87 -30.52 37.77
C LEU A 29 -20.87 -31.43 38.48
N LEU A 30 -19.70 -30.91 38.85
CA LEU A 30 -18.80 -31.54 39.85
C LEU A 30 -18.17 -30.48 40.76
N PRO A 31 -17.95 -30.82 42.04
CA PRO A 31 -17.63 -29.86 43.09
C PRO A 31 -16.13 -29.58 43.23
N ALA A 32 -15.86 -28.41 43.81
CA ALA A 32 -14.54 -27.93 44.16
C ALA A 32 -13.86 -28.78 45.28
N LEU A 33 -12.58 -29.09 45.04
CA LEU A 33 -11.70 -29.61 46.08
C LEU A 33 -10.50 -28.67 46.22
N LEU A 34 -10.41 -27.97 47.39
CA LEU A 34 -9.25 -27.17 47.77
C LEU A 34 -8.10 -28.12 48.17
N LEU A 35 -6.97 -28.02 47.54
CA LEU A 35 -5.69 -28.56 48.02
C LEU A 35 -4.68 -27.43 48.16
N ILE A 36 -4.30 -27.19 49.44
CA ILE A 36 -3.19 -26.31 49.84
C ILE A 36 -1.91 -27.11 49.64
N CYS A 37 -1.02 -26.69 48.77
CA CYS A 37 0.35 -27.17 48.68
C CYS A 37 1.35 -26.04 48.88
N SER A 38 2.15 -26.21 49.92
CA SER A 38 3.24 -25.32 50.35
C SER A 38 4.34 -25.25 49.29
N SER A 39 4.71 -24.05 48.88
CA SER A 39 5.76 -23.76 47.92
C SER A 39 7.14 -23.82 48.53
N ILE A 40 7.97 -24.72 48.07
CA ILE A 40 9.43 -24.69 48.27
C ILE A 40 10.03 -23.88 47.08
N PHE A 41 10.55 -22.69 47.39
CA PHE A 41 11.30 -21.87 46.43
C PHE A 41 12.69 -22.49 46.20
N THR A 42 12.91 -23.12 45.03
CA THR A 42 14.23 -23.35 44.49
C THR A 42 14.50 -22.31 43.43
N SER A 43 15.45 -21.42 43.71
CA SER A 43 15.98 -20.43 42.78
C SER A 43 16.81 -21.16 41.73
N SER A 44 16.25 -21.36 40.57
CA SER A 44 16.99 -21.71 39.35
C SER A 44 17.18 -20.47 38.47
N ALA A 45 18.42 -20.06 38.30
CA ALA A 45 18.80 -19.02 37.32
C ALA A 45 18.24 -19.38 35.93
N PRO A 46 17.73 -18.41 35.15
CA PRO A 46 17.31 -18.70 33.79
C PRO A 46 18.55 -18.98 32.94
N LEU A 47 18.68 -20.19 32.42
CA LEU A 47 19.53 -20.48 31.26
C LEU A 47 19.09 -19.57 30.12
N ALA A 48 19.98 -18.69 29.70
CA ALA A 48 19.78 -17.90 28.48
C ALA A 48 19.56 -18.87 27.31
N ASN A 49 18.31 -18.93 26.85
CA ASN A 49 17.93 -19.72 25.70
C ASN A 49 18.39 -18.95 24.46
N THR A 50 19.61 -19.22 23.98
CA THR A 50 20.14 -18.72 22.71
C THR A 50 19.54 -19.50 21.53
N ASN A 51 18.23 -19.46 21.42
CA ASN A 51 17.54 -19.79 20.19
C ASN A 51 17.00 -18.45 19.62
N GLU A 52 17.90 -17.63 19.09
CA GLU A 52 17.55 -16.82 17.93
C GLU A 52 17.30 -17.79 16.77
N ALA A 53 16.13 -18.43 16.81
CA ALA A 53 15.60 -19.09 15.63
C ALA A 53 15.55 -18.01 14.56
N ASN A 54 16.20 -18.24 13.41
CA ASN A 54 16.03 -17.50 12.16
C ASN A 54 14.50 -17.35 11.94
N ALA A 55 13.92 -16.26 12.42
CA ALA A 55 12.58 -15.87 12.02
C ALA A 55 12.69 -15.60 10.52
N THR A 56 12.20 -16.52 9.71
CA THR A 56 12.13 -16.33 8.26
C THR A 56 11.39 -15.00 8.04
N LYS A 57 12.11 -14.01 7.47
CA LYS A 57 11.59 -12.68 7.18
C LYS A 57 10.26 -12.84 6.42
N SER A 58 9.15 -12.41 7.02
CA SER A 58 7.85 -12.49 6.38
C SER A 58 7.79 -11.45 5.25
N PHE A 59 7.48 -11.86 4.03
CA PHE A 59 7.30 -10.96 2.89
C PHE A 59 6.07 -10.07 3.11
N THR A 60 6.27 -8.75 3.17
CA THR A 60 5.24 -7.75 3.47
C THR A 60 4.31 -7.55 2.28
N VAL A 61 3.00 -7.59 2.51
CA VAL A 61 1.97 -7.37 1.49
C VAL A 61 1.26 -6.05 1.77
N ILE A 62 1.39 -5.09 0.86
CA ILE A 62 0.83 -3.76 0.96
C ILE A 62 -0.31 -3.62 -0.05
N ALA A 63 -1.53 -3.39 0.44
CA ALA A 63 -2.72 -3.20 -0.38
C ALA A 63 -2.68 -1.82 -1.04
N HIS A 64 -2.19 -1.75 -2.28
CA HIS A 64 -2.03 -0.52 -3.04
C HIS A 64 -3.38 0.11 -3.37
N ARG A 65 -3.66 1.28 -2.78
CA ARG A 65 -4.95 2.00 -2.87
C ARG A 65 -6.14 1.16 -2.38
N GLY A 66 -5.91 0.32 -1.36
CA GLY A 66 -6.84 -0.70 -0.92
C GLY A 66 -6.83 -1.94 -1.83
N ALA A 67 -7.98 -2.57 -2.03
CA ALA A 67 -8.15 -3.69 -2.95
C ALA A 67 -8.47 -3.20 -4.38
N SER A 68 -7.61 -2.34 -4.94
CA SER A 68 -7.85 -1.58 -6.18
C SER A 68 -7.96 -2.44 -7.44
N GLY A 69 -7.46 -3.68 -7.42
CA GLY A 69 -7.69 -4.64 -8.52
C GLY A 69 -9.12 -5.20 -8.59
N TYR A 70 -9.97 -4.90 -7.60
CA TYR A 70 -11.34 -5.43 -7.47
C TYR A 70 -12.41 -4.36 -7.36
N LEU A 71 -12.11 -3.23 -6.71
CA LEU A 71 -13.02 -2.09 -6.48
C LEU A 71 -12.30 -0.77 -6.82
N PRO A 72 -13.03 0.31 -7.12
CA PRO A 72 -12.42 1.61 -7.39
C PRO A 72 -11.45 2.03 -6.27
N GLU A 73 -10.26 2.45 -6.69
CA GLU A 73 -9.15 2.79 -5.82
C GLU A 73 -9.52 3.80 -4.74
N HIS A 74 -8.90 3.68 -3.55
CA HIS A 74 -9.03 4.62 -2.43
C HIS A 74 -10.42 4.80 -1.81
N THR A 75 -11.40 3.99 -2.21
CA THR A 75 -12.70 3.99 -1.56
C THR A 75 -12.66 3.26 -0.22
N LEU A 76 -13.54 3.60 0.73
CA LEU A 76 -13.67 2.86 1.99
C LEU A 76 -14.06 1.41 1.75
N GLU A 77 -14.81 1.14 0.68
CA GLU A 77 -15.17 -0.21 0.26
C GLU A 77 -13.92 -1.01 -0.19
N ALA A 78 -13.02 -0.38 -0.96
CA ALA A 78 -11.76 -1.02 -1.35
C ALA A 78 -10.85 -1.26 -0.14
N ALA A 79 -10.79 -0.32 0.82
CA ALA A 79 -10.06 -0.47 2.07
C ALA A 79 -10.65 -1.59 2.94
N THR A 80 -11.99 -1.67 3.05
CA THR A 80 -12.69 -2.73 3.80
C THR A 80 -12.45 -4.10 3.18
N LEU A 81 -12.53 -4.22 1.85
CA LEU A 81 -12.20 -5.47 1.16
C LEU A 81 -10.75 -5.86 1.38
N ALA A 82 -9.82 -4.91 1.28
CA ALA A 82 -8.40 -5.16 1.57
C ALA A 82 -8.23 -5.67 3.00
N PHE A 83 -8.81 -5.00 4.00
CA PHE A 83 -8.76 -5.42 5.39
C PHE A 83 -9.26 -6.85 5.59
N SER A 84 -10.36 -7.23 4.94
CA SER A 84 -10.93 -8.59 5.03
C SER A 84 -9.97 -9.69 4.54
N LEU A 85 -9.07 -9.34 3.60
CA LEU A 85 -8.05 -10.23 3.05
C LEU A 85 -6.77 -10.28 3.89
N ARG A 86 -6.62 -9.43 4.94
CA ARG A 86 -5.50 -9.43 5.88
C ARG A 86 -4.13 -9.18 5.25
N PRO A 87 -3.93 -8.05 4.53
CA PRO A 87 -2.60 -7.57 4.20
C PRO A 87 -1.87 -7.11 5.46
N ASP A 88 -0.58 -6.82 5.34
CA ASP A 88 0.16 -6.21 6.45
C ASP A 88 -0.12 -4.71 6.55
N PHE A 89 -0.31 -4.03 5.40
CA PHE A 89 -0.64 -2.60 5.31
C PHE A 89 -1.72 -2.35 4.26
N ILE A 90 -2.49 -1.28 4.47
CA ILE A 90 -3.34 -0.66 3.46
C ILE A 90 -2.74 0.71 3.16
N GLU A 91 -2.55 1.00 1.88
CA GLU A 91 -1.93 2.24 1.41
C GLU A 91 -3.00 3.28 1.08
N GLN A 92 -2.64 4.57 1.28
CA GLN A 92 -3.43 5.76 1.01
C GLN A 92 -2.57 6.82 0.29
N ASP A 93 -2.96 7.25 -0.91
CA ASP A 93 -2.43 8.47 -1.52
C ASP A 93 -3.18 9.69 -0.98
N VAL A 94 -2.48 10.74 -0.60
CA VAL A 94 -3.11 11.89 0.08
C VAL A 94 -2.88 13.19 -0.67
N VAL A 95 -3.99 13.88 -0.97
CA VAL A 95 -4.02 15.26 -1.47
C VAL A 95 -4.87 16.13 -0.55
N ILE A 96 -4.71 17.46 -0.64
CA ILE A 96 -5.37 18.41 0.28
C ILE A 96 -6.45 19.19 -0.46
N THR A 97 -7.65 19.26 0.12
CA THR A 97 -8.80 20.02 -0.39
C THR A 97 -8.62 21.53 -0.20
N LYS A 98 -9.55 22.33 -0.78
CA LYS A 98 -9.60 23.80 -0.61
C LYS A 98 -9.74 24.25 0.85
N ASP A 99 -10.43 23.48 1.66
CA ASP A 99 -10.65 23.72 3.09
C ASP A 99 -9.66 22.94 3.99
N ASP A 100 -8.48 22.60 3.43
CA ASP A 100 -7.32 22.00 4.10
C ASP A 100 -7.59 20.61 4.72
N ILE A 101 -8.54 19.87 4.17
CA ILE A 101 -8.84 18.50 4.62
C ILE A 101 -8.03 17.49 3.79
N PRO A 102 -7.29 16.55 4.41
CA PRO A 102 -6.60 15.47 3.69
C PRO A 102 -7.61 14.45 3.18
N VAL A 103 -7.67 14.27 1.86
CA VAL A 103 -8.51 13.26 1.20
C VAL A 103 -7.64 12.21 0.53
N VAL A 104 -8.18 10.98 0.44
CA VAL A 104 -7.45 9.85 -0.14
C VAL A 104 -7.75 9.77 -1.63
N LEU A 105 -6.76 10.20 -2.44
CA LEU A 105 -6.85 10.32 -3.88
C LEU A 105 -5.44 10.32 -4.49
N HIS A 106 -5.21 9.55 -5.55
CA HIS A 106 -3.85 9.41 -6.12
C HIS A 106 -3.34 10.68 -6.81
N ASP A 107 -4.17 11.29 -7.65
CA ASP A 107 -3.77 12.46 -8.41
C ASP A 107 -4.27 13.74 -7.71
N ILE A 108 -3.55 14.85 -7.89
CA ILE A 108 -4.08 16.18 -7.55
C ILE A 108 -5.30 16.54 -8.41
N HIS A 109 -5.62 15.72 -9.41
CA HIS A 109 -6.70 15.90 -10.38
C HIS A 109 -7.84 14.88 -10.17
N LEU A 110 -9.07 15.29 -10.42
CA LEU A 110 -10.29 14.54 -10.10
C LEU A 110 -10.85 13.73 -11.28
N GLU A 111 -10.66 14.20 -12.52
CA GLU A 111 -11.37 13.70 -13.70
C GLU A 111 -11.04 12.25 -14.08
N THR A 112 -9.89 11.74 -13.66
CA THR A 112 -9.49 10.36 -13.99
C THR A 112 -10.23 9.28 -13.22
N VAL A 113 -10.81 9.63 -12.06
CA VAL A 113 -11.45 8.69 -11.13
C VAL A 113 -12.81 9.15 -10.63
N THR A 114 -13.32 10.31 -11.08
CA THR A 114 -14.62 10.84 -10.67
C THR A 114 -15.42 11.41 -11.83
N ASP A 115 -16.73 11.63 -11.59
CA ASP A 115 -17.65 12.30 -12.52
C ASP A 115 -17.64 13.84 -12.37
N VAL A 116 -16.50 14.44 -12.03
CA VAL A 116 -16.37 15.90 -11.80
C VAL A 116 -16.73 16.73 -13.04
N GLU A 117 -16.43 16.24 -14.23
CA GLU A 117 -16.76 16.93 -15.50
C GLU A 117 -18.27 17.05 -15.71
N ASP A 118 -19.06 16.06 -15.25
CA ASP A 118 -20.53 16.07 -15.32
C ASP A 118 -21.14 16.95 -14.21
N VAL A 119 -20.60 16.90 -12.98
CA VAL A 119 -21.17 17.58 -11.81
C VAL A 119 -20.75 19.06 -11.76
N PHE A 120 -19.49 19.37 -12.14
CA PHE A 120 -18.92 20.71 -12.09
C PHE A 120 -18.25 21.15 -13.40
N PRO A 121 -18.91 21.10 -14.56
CA PRO A 121 -18.27 21.24 -15.89
C PRO A 121 -17.49 22.54 -16.08
N ALA A 122 -17.78 23.60 -15.37
CA ALA A 122 -17.12 24.91 -15.48
C ALA A 122 -16.01 25.16 -14.43
N ARG A 123 -15.66 24.15 -13.60
CA ARG A 123 -14.75 24.33 -12.47
C ARG A 123 -13.30 23.90 -12.78
N HIS A 124 -12.99 23.57 -14.03
CA HIS A 124 -11.61 23.30 -14.46
C HIS A 124 -10.76 24.58 -14.47
N ARG A 125 -9.45 24.44 -14.26
CA ARG A 125 -8.48 25.53 -14.44
C ARG A 125 -8.25 25.78 -15.96
N ALA A 126 -7.39 26.74 -16.29
CA ALA A 126 -7.12 27.15 -17.67
C ALA A 126 -6.51 26.00 -18.54
N ASP A 127 -5.87 25.03 -17.91
CA ASP A 127 -5.31 23.82 -18.53
C ASP A 127 -6.37 22.73 -18.80
N GLY A 128 -7.63 22.97 -18.43
CA GLY A 128 -8.74 22.03 -18.59
C GLY A 128 -8.82 20.96 -17.50
N ARG A 129 -7.97 21.00 -16.45
CA ARG A 129 -7.92 20.02 -15.37
C ARG A 129 -8.72 20.45 -14.13
N TYR A 130 -9.22 19.49 -13.38
CA TYR A 130 -9.99 19.68 -12.15
C TYR A 130 -9.14 19.33 -10.93
N TYR A 131 -8.64 20.33 -10.23
CA TYR A 131 -7.72 20.15 -9.11
C TYR A 131 -8.50 19.93 -7.81
N ALA A 132 -8.16 18.90 -7.03
CA ALA A 132 -8.77 18.65 -5.72
C ALA A 132 -8.68 19.88 -4.81
N ARG A 133 -7.60 20.66 -4.91
CA ARG A 133 -7.34 21.91 -4.18
C ARG A 133 -8.36 23.05 -4.46
N ASP A 134 -9.12 22.96 -5.55
CA ASP A 134 -10.15 23.96 -5.89
C ASP A 134 -11.52 23.65 -5.27
N PHE A 135 -11.70 22.49 -4.66
CA PHE A 135 -12.95 22.00 -4.12
C PHE A 135 -12.88 21.78 -2.61
N THR A 136 -13.94 22.17 -1.90
CA THR A 136 -14.14 21.80 -0.49
C THR A 136 -14.48 20.33 -0.36
N LEU A 137 -14.29 19.75 0.84
CA LEU A 137 -14.72 18.39 1.12
C LEU A 137 -16.21 18.18 0.80
N ALA A 138 -17.06 19.16 1.12
CA ALA A 138 -18.50 19.08 0.84
C ALA A 138 -18.80 18.97 -0.67
N GLU A 139 -18.07 19.69 -1.52
CA GLU A 139 -18.17 19.58 -2.97
C GLU A 139 -17.63 18.24 -3.48
N LEU A 140 -16.50 17.77 -2.96
CA LEU A 140 -15.96 16.45 -3.31
C LEU A 140 -16.90 15.30 -2.95
N ARG A 141 -17.67 15.42 -1.85
CA ARG A 141 -18.70 14.44 -1.45
C ARG A 141 -19.87 14.35 -2.42
N ALA A 142 -20.10 15.38 -3.25
CA ALA A 142 -21.12 15.31 -4.30
C ALA A 142 -20.71 14.37 -5.44
N LEU A 143 -19.40 14.21 -5.70
CA LEU A 143 -18.86 13.38 -6.77
C LEU A 143 -19.08 11.89 -6.49
N ARG A 144 -19.10 11.12 -7.57
CA ARG A 144 -19.06 9.66 -7.55
C ARG A 144 -17.71 9.20 -8.07
N VAL A 145 -17.07 8.29 -7.32
CA VAL A 145 -15.83 7.64 -7.73
C VAL A 145 -16.13 6.46 -8.67
N HIS A 146 -15.33 6.29 -9.69
CA HIS A 146 -15.37 5.17 -10.65
C HIS A 146 -13.98 4.57 -10.87
N GLU A 147 -13.90 3.46 -11.60
CA GLU A 147 -12.62 2.87 -12.01
C GLU A 147 -11.83 3.87 -12.87
N ARG A 148 -10.51 3.87 -12.70
CA ARG A 148 -9.59 4.80 -13.35
C ARG A 148 -9.72 4.79 -14.87
N THR A 149 -9.87 5.97 -15.45
CA THR A 149 -9.90 6.19 -16.90
C THR A 149 -8.63 6.90 -17.39
N GLY A 150 -8.25 6.62 -18.63
CA GLY A 150 -7.22 7.37 -19.34
C GLY A 150 -7.76 8.68 -19.91
N GLY A 151 -6.89 9.50 -20.49
CA GLY A 151 -7.25 10.80 -21.07
C GLY A 151 -8.25 10.74 -22.25
N ASN A 152 -8.57 9.55 -22.73
CA ASN A 152 -9.62 9.30 -23.73
C ASN A 152 -10.95 8.81 -23.11
N GLY A 153 -11.08 8.83 -21.79
CA GLY A 153 -12.25 8.36 -21.06
C GLY A 153 -12.42 6.84 -21.02
N ALA A 154 -11.51 6.06 -21.64
CA ALA A 154 -11.57 4.60 -21.57
C ALA A 154 -10.94 4.08 -20.27
N PRO A 155 -11.46 2.97 -19.69
CA PRO A 155 -10.83 2.34 -18.53
C PRO A 155 -9.37 1.98 -18.77
N VAL A 156 -8.48 2.31 -17.83
CA VAL A 156 -7.06 1.92 -17.88
C VAL A 156 -6.95 0.40 -17.78
N PHE A 157 -7.76 -0.21 -16.91
CA PHE A 157 -7.84 -1.65 -16.71
C PHE A 157 -9.25 -2.14 -17.03
N LYS A 158 -9.44 -2.64 -18.25
CA LYS A 158 -10.76 -3.00 -18.79
C LYS A 158 -11.50 -4.12 -18.04
N ASP A 159 -10.76 -4.98 -17.34
CA ASP A 159 -11.30 -6.17 -16.66
C ASP A 159 -11.54 -5.92 -15.15
N ARG A 160 -11.29 -4.69 -14.64
CA ARG A 160 -11.63 -4.28 -13.29
C ARG A 160 -13.08 -3.85 -13.16
N TYR A 161 -13.48 -3.33 -12.01
CA TYR A 161 -14.85 -2.94 -11.70
C TYR A 161 -15.41 -1.93 -12.71
N GLN A 162 -16.51 -2.28 -13.38
CA GLN A 162 -17.20 -1.44 -14.38
C GLN A 162 -18.67 -1.15 -14.02
N GLY A 163 -19.05 -1.38 -12.75
CA GLY A 163 -20.42 -1.14 -12.28
C GLY A 163 -20.78 0.33 -12.25
N LYS A 164 -21.99 0.67 -12.75
CA LYS A 164 -22.46 2.06 -12.92
C LYS A 164 -23.41 2.54 -11.82
N HIS A 165 -23.87 1.64 -10.94
CA HIS A 165 -24.93 1.94 -9.97
C HIS A 165 -24.44 2.09 -8.53
N ALA A 166 -23.24 1.64 -8.21
CA ALA A 166 -22.66 1.87 -6.90
C ALA A 166 -22.26 3.34 -6.74
N ASN A 167 -22.40 3.84 -5.52
CA ASN A 167 -22.16 5.25 -5.19
C ASN A 167 -20.91 5.38 -4.32
N PHE A 168 -19.75 5.00 -4.88
CA PHE A 168 -18.47 5.18 -4.22
C PHE A 168 -18.15 6.67 -4.05
N LYS A 169 -17.49 7.01 -2.95
CA LYS A 169 -17.17 8.40 -2.58
C LYS A 169 -15.69 8.57 -2.28
N ILE A 170 -15.20 9.80 -2.47
CA ILE A 170 -13.90 10.21 -1.95
C ILE A 170 -13.98 10.22 -0.42
N ALA A 171 -13.04 9.54 0.22
CA ALA A 171 -12.91 9.50 1.67
C ALA A 171 -11.78 10.42 2.16
N THR A 172 -11.86 10.86 3.41
CA THR A 172 -10.76 11.55 4.09
C THR A 172 -9.74 10.55 4.64
N LEU A 173 -8.52 11.03 4.88
CA LEU A 173 -7.49 10.23 5.55
C LEU A 173 -7.94 9.81 6.96
N THR A 174 -8.60 10.70 7.68
CA THR A 174 -9.20 10.43 8.99
C THR A 174 -10.19 9.26 8.93
N GLU A 175 -11.09 9.22 7.94
CA GLU A 175 -12.04 8.12 7.78
C GLU A 175 -11.35 6.78 7.45
N HIS A 176 -10.28 6.79 6.66
CA HIS A 176 -9.48 5.59 6.42
C HIS A 176 -8.82 5.07 7.71
N PHE A 177 -8.20 5.96 8.48
CA PHE A 177 -7.53 5.57 9.72
C PHE A 177 -8.51 5.12 10.80
N GLU A 178 -9.66 5.80 10.94
CA GLU A 178 -10.74 5.39 11.83
C GLU A 178 -11.25 3.99 11.46
N LEU A 179 -11.56 3.76 10.18
CA LEU A 179 -12.01 2.45 9.67
C LEU A 179 -11.01 1.34 10.00
N ILE A 180 -9.72 1.53 9.67
CA ILE A 180 -8.69 0.52 9.90
C ILE A 180 -8.49 0.27 11.40
N SER A 181 -8.46 1.32 12.22
CA SER A 181 -8.30 1.23 13.66
C SER A 181 -9.46 0.49 14.31
N GLU A 182 -10.71 0.81 13.95
CA GLU A 182 -11.89 0.14 14.49
C GLU A 182 -11.98 -1.32 14.05
N LEU A 183 -11.66 -1.63 12.78
CA LEU A 183 -11.60 -3.01 12.32
C LEU A 183 -10.47 -3.79 13.02
N ASN A 184 -9.31 -3.19 13.23
CA ASN A 184 -8.23 -3.80 14.01
C ASN A 184 -8.70 -4.15 15.44
N ARG A 185 -9.36 -3.21 16.11
CA ARG A 185 -9.92 -3.42 17.44
C ARG A 185 -10.97 -4.53 17.47
N GLN A 186 -11.90 -4.56 16.51
CA GLN A 186 -13.01 -5.53 16.50
C GLN A 186 -12.55 -6.95 16.12
N PHE A 187 -11.55 -7.07 15.27
CA PHE A 187 -11.08 -8.35 14.74
C PHE A 187 -9.75 -8.80 15.35
N GLU A 188 -9.28 -8.14 16.41
CA GLU A 188 -7.99 -8.41 17.07
C GLU A 188 -6.85 -8.53 16.03
N ALA A 189 -6.80 -7.57 15.10
CA ALA A 189 -5.86 -7.53 14.00
C ALA A 189 -4.85 -6.39 14.15
N ALA A 190 -3.82 -6.36 13.31
CA ALA A 190 -2.78 -5.36 13.32
C ALA A 190 -2.43 -4.91 11.88
N VAL A 191 -3.44 -4.63 11.07
CA VAL A 191 -3.22 -4.08 9.72
C VAL A 191 -2.76 -2.64 9.86
N GLY A 192 -1.61 -2.31 9.25
CA GLY A 192 -1.02 -0.98 9.30
C GLY A 192 -1.54 -0.04 8.20
N VAL A 193 -1.06 1.20 8.26
CA VAL A 193 -1.35 2.25 7.28
C VAL A 193 -0.07 2.68 6.57
N TYR A 194 -0.18 3.16 5.32
CA TYR A 194 0.98 3.47 4.49
C TYR A 194 0.73 4.73 3.63
N PRO A 195 0.46 5.92 4.24
CA PRO A 195 0.12 7.12 3.48
C PRO A 195 1.28 7.63 2.62
N GLU A 196 0.96 8.04 1.38
CA GLU A 196 1.83 8.81 0.48
C GLU A 196 1.44 10.28 0.48
N VAL A 197 2.40 11.18 0.66
CA VAL A 197 2.20 12.61 0.42
C VAL A 197 2.36 12.88 -1.07
N LYS A 198 1.25 13.12 -1.75
CA LYS A 198 1.25 13.41 -3.20
C LYS A 198 1.65 14.84 -3.48
N SER A 199 2.52 15.02 -4.48
CA SER A 199 2.89 16.33 -5.06
C SER A 199 3.11 17.43 -3.99
N PRO A 200 4.01 17.25 -3.00
CA PRO A 200 4.18 18.22 -1.90
C PRO A 200 4.57 19.62 -2.40
N ALA A 201 5.39 19.73 -3.45
CA ALA A 201 5.76 21.01 -4.05
C ALA A 201 4.53 21.76 -4.56
N PHE A 202 3.61 21.09 -5.27
CA PHE A 202 2.33 21.69 -5.69
C PHE A 202 1.53 22.24 -4.50
N HIS A 203 1.41 21.45 -3.43
CA HIS A 203 0.66 21.86 -2.24
C HIS A 203 1.32 23.07 -1.54
N HIS A 204 2.65 23.12 -1.48
CA HIS A 204 3.36 24.29 -0.96
C HIS A 204 3.12 25.54 -1.81
N ASP A 205 3.12 25.43 -3.13
CA ASP A 205 2.82 26.52 -4.05
C ASP A 205 1.37 27.03 -3.88
N GLU A 206 0.44 26.12 -3.53
CA GLU A 206 -0.96 26.43 -3.19
C GLU A 206 -1.13 26.90 -1.71
N GLY A 207 -0.03 27.11 -0.97
CA GLY A 207 -0.01 27.66 0.38
C GLY A 207 -0.41 26.69 1.49
N VAL A 208 -0.33 25.36 1.27
CA VAL A 208 -0.68 24.33 2.27
C VAL A 208 0.45 23.33 2.47
N ASP A 209 0.69 22.95 3.72
CA ASP A 209 1.69 21.96 4.11
C ASP A 209 1.08 20.55 4.20
N ALA A 210 1.04 19.83 3.08
CA ALA A 210 0.45 18.50 3.01
C ALA A 210 1.14 17.49 3.94
N SER A 211 2.47 17.50 4.01
CA SER A 211 3.21 16.58 4.89
C SER A 211 2.91 16.81 6.36
N LYS A 212 2.82 18.07 6.78
CA LYS A 212 2.46 18.40 8.16
C LYS A 212 1.06 17.89 8.49
N ILE A 213 0.08 18.09 7.61
CA ILE A 213 -1.30 17.64 7.80
C ILE A 213 -1.36 16.10 7.90
N VAL A 214 -0.64 15.37 7.03
CA VAL A 214 -0.57 13.90 7.06
C VAL A 214 0.06 13.42 8.37
N ILE A 215 1.17 14.04 8.80
CA ILE A 215 1.85 13.69 10.06
C ILE A 215 0.96 13.98 11.26
N ASP A 216 0.27 15.12 11.29
CA ASP A 216 -0.66 15.47 12.38
C ASP A 216 -1.80 14.41 12.46
N THR A 217 -2.35 13.99 11.32
CA THR A 217 -3.36 12.92 11.26
C THR A 217 -2.81 11.57 11.73
N LEU A 218 -1.58 11.19 11.32
CA LEU A 218 -0.91 9.98 11.83
C LEU A 218 -0.74 10.02 13.36
N ASN A 219 -0.36 11.17 13.90
CA ASN A 219 -0.17 11.37 15.35
C ASN A 219 -1.50 11.25 16.12
N GLU A 220 -2.59 11.81 15.58
CA GLU A 220 -3.93 11.73 16.18
C GLU A 220 -4.40 10.28 16.38
N PHE A 221 -4.10 9.40 15.42
CA PHE A 221 -4.46 7.97 15.48
C PHE A 221 -3.38 7.08 16.12
N GLY A 222 -2.28 7.65 16.63
CA GLY A 222 -1.19 6.89 17.23
C GLY A 222 -0.31 6.14 16.24
N PHE A 223 -0.41 6.44 14.96
CA PHE A 223 0.43 5.88 13.90
C PHE A 223 1.74 6.67 13.69
N GLY A 224 1.86 7.89 14.23
CA GLY A 224 3.01 8.77 14.02
C GLY A 224 4.20 8.53 14.95
N VAL A 225 4.13 7.57 15.87
CA VAL A 225 5.17 7.29 16.86
C VAL A 225 6.19 6.27 16.35
N GLU A 226 7.36 6.27 16.98
CA GLU A 226 8.40 5.28 16.73
C GLU A 226 7.87 3.84 16.92
N ASN A 227 8.24 2.93 16.01
CA ASN A 227 7.80 1.53 16.00
C ASN A 227 6.29 1.31 15.82
N SER A 228 5.52 2.33 15.44
CA SER A 228 4.13 2.14 15.04
C SER A 228 4.02 1.28 13.77
N ASN A 229 2.84 0.66 13.59
CA ASN A 229 2.56 -0.11 12.37
C ASN A 229 2.13 0.82 11.24
N SER A 230 3.03 1.70 10.84
CA SER A 230 2.82 2.67 9.77
C SER A 230 4.11 2.99 9.03
N TYR A 231 3.95 3.47 7.82
CA TYR A 231 4.98 4.15 7.02
C TYR A 231 4.39 5.46 6.49
N ILE A 232 5.24 6.45 6.23
CA ILE A 232 4.94 7.58 5.35
C ILE A 232 5.86 7.49 4.13
N GLN A 233 5.34 7.78 2.94
CA GLN A 233 6.13 7.69 1.71
C GLN A 233 5.99 8.94 0.85
N CYS A 234 7.00 9.23 0.05
CA CYS A 234 7.01 10.37 -0.86
C CYS A 234 8.00 10.16 -2.02
N PHE A 235 7.68 10.70 -3.21
CA PHE A 235 8.57 10.76 -4.37
C PHE A 235 9.57 11.93 -4.33
N ASP A 236 9.31 12.96 -3.54
CA ASP A 236 10.16 14.14 -3.44
C ASP A 236 11.21 13.97 -2.33
N PHE A 237 12.50 13.85 -2.72
CA PHE A 237 13.57 13.65 -1.76
C PHE A 237 13.82 14.87 -0.88
N LYS A 238 13.57 16.09 -1.37
CA LYS A 238 13.63 17.30 -0.53
C LYS A 238 12.58 17.23 0.57
N GLU A 239 11.40 16.73 0.24
CA GLU A 239 10.32 16.55 1.20
C GLU A 239 10.61 15.41 2.20
N VAL A 240 11.18 14.29 1.75
CA VAL A 240 11.65 13.21 2.65
C VAL A 240 12.63 13.77 3.69
N LYS A 241 13.60 14.59 3.29
CA LYS A 241 14.51 15.27 4.22
C LYS A 241 13.76 16.20 5.17
N ARG A 242 12.84 17.01 4.65
CA ARG A 242 12.04 17.96 5.45
C ARG A 242 11.18 17.24 6.50
N ILE A 243 10.59 16.09 6.14
CA ILE A 243 9.80 15.23 7.06
C ILE A 243 10.68 14.84 8.27
N ARG A 244 11.92 14.45 8.06
CA ARG A 244 12.85 14.08 9.13
C ARG A 244 13.39 15.26 9.91
N GLU A 245 13.97 16.26 9.23
CA GLU A 245 14.74 17.33 9.85
C GLU A 245 13.86 18.44 10.41
N THR A 246 12.87 18.88 9.62
CA THR A 246 12.06 20.05 9.95
C THR A 246 10.80 19.66 10.72
N LEU A 247 10.07 18.65 10.26
CA LEU A 247 8.85 18.18 10.90
C LEU A 247 9.14 17.18 12.04
N GLY A 248 10.37 16.68 12.13
CA GLY A 248 10.83 15.84 13.24
C GLY A 248 10.10 14.50 13.37
N TYR A 249 9.52 13.99 12.26
CA TYR A 249 8.76 12.74 12.25
C TYR A 249 9.61 11.55 12.69
N LYS A 250 9.10 10.73 13.61
CA LYS A 250 9.83 9.60 14.23
C LYS A 250 9.40 8.23 13.71
N GLY A 251 8.29 8.16 13.01
CA GLY A 251 7.83 6.93 12.36
C GLY A 251 8.69 6.55 11.14
N LYS A 252 8.37 5.46 10.47
CA LYS A 252 9.12 4.98 9.32
C LYS A 252 8.82 5.83 8.08
N VAL A 253 9.86 6.17 7.31
CA VAL A 253 9.77 6.94 6.06
C VAL A 253 10.32 6.12 4.91
N VAL A 254 9.65 6.16 3.76
CA VAL A 254 10.05 5.48 2.53
C VAL A 254 10.23 6.51 1.42
N MET A 255 11.38 6.45 0.76
CA MET A 255 11.66 7.19 -0.47
C MET A 255 11.17 6.39 -1.68
N LEU A 256 10.15 6.91 -2.38
CA LEU A 256 9.67 6.32 -3.63
C LEU A 256 10.61 6.66 -4.79
N ILE A 257 10.90 5.68 -5.64
CA ILE A 257 11.83 5.83 -6.76
C ILE A 257 11.08 5.59 -8.07
N GLY A 258 10.87 6.65 -8.84
CA GLY A 258 10.25 6.66 -10.16
C GLY A 258 11.23 6.85 -11.31
N GLU A 259 10.74 7.34 -12.43
CA GLU A 259 11.51 7.77 -13.60
C GLU A 259 11.54 9.31 -13.66
N ASN A 260 12.70 9.89 -13.99
CA ASN A 260 12.83 11.35 -14.14
C ASN A 260 11.82 11.92 -15.16
N SER A 261 11.47 11.13 -16.18
CA SER A 261 10.52 11.53 -17.23
C SER A 261 9.06 11.60 -16.76
N TRP A 262 8.71 11.08 -15.57
CA TRP A 262 7.32 11.14 -15.07
C TRP A 262 6.96 12.52 -14.50
N GLY A 263 7.97 13.29 -14.04
CA GLY A 263 7.73 14.62 -13.47
C GLY A 263 7.00 14.59 -12.12
N GLU A 264 7.16 13.50 -11.34
CA GLU A 264 6.56 13.36 -9.99
C GLU A 264 7.13 14.39 -9.00
N SER A 265 8.41 14.73 -9.16
CA SER A 265 9.12 15.75 -8.40
C SER A 265 10.38 16.20 -9.13
N ASP A 266 11.11 17.17 -8.56
CA ASP A 266 12.45 17.59 -9.02
C ASP A 266 13.57 16.62 -8.62
N THR A 267 13.25 15.47 -8.02
CA THR A 267 14.23 14.47 -7.60
C THR A 267 14.87 13.80 -8.82
N ASP A 268 16.22 13.78 -8.86
CA ASP A 268 16.95 12.97 -9.82
C ASP A 268 16.99 11.50 -9.36
N TYR A 269 16.06 10.68 -9.86
CA TYR A 269 15.97 9.26 -9.49
C TYR A 269 17.15 8.42 -10.03
N ASP A 270 17.88 8.88 -11.08
CA ASP A 270 19.09 8.23 -11.53
C ASP A 270 20.21 8.40 -10.50
N TRP A 271 20.34 9.61 -9.94
CA TRP A 271 21.26 9.86 -8.84
C TRP A 271 20.85 9.09 -7.57
N VAL A 272 19.55 9.04 -7.21
CA VAL A 272 19.07 8.26 -6.07
C VAL A 272 19.50 6.79 -6.18
N ARG A 273 19.52 6.20 -7.37
CA ARG A 273 19.98 4.82 -7.62
C ARG A 273 21.51 4.67 -7.64
N SER A 274 22.29 5.74 -7.48
CA SER A 274 23.75 5.66 -7.30
C SER A 274 24.11 5.26 -5.87
N GLU A 275 25.36 4.85 -5.63
CA GLU A 275 25.84 4.57 -4.26
C GLU A 275 25.79 5.80 -3.37
N GLU A 276 26.16 6.97 -3.90
CA GLU A 276 26.12 8.26 -3.19
C GLU A 276 24.69 8.63 -2.81
N GLY A 277 23.76 8.61 -3.79
CA GLY A 277 22.35 8.94 -3.57
C GLY A 277 21.68 8.00 -2.59
N MET A 278 21.96 6.69 -2.67
CA MET A 278 21.37 5.70 -1.77
C MET A 278 21.91 5.85 -0.33
N ASN A 279 23.20 6.19 -0.16
CA ASN A 279 23.78 6.50 1.16
C ASN A 279 23.12 7.75 1.76
N GLU A 280 22.82 8.78 0.93
CA GLU A 280 22.14 9.97 1.42
C GLU A 280 20.66 9.67 1.77
N VAL A 281 19.94 8.91 0.94
CA VAL A 281 18.56 8.47 1.24
C VAL A 281 18.51 7.73 2.58
N ALA A 282 19.45 6.85 2.87
CA ALA A 282 19.50 6.08 4.11
C ALA A 282 19.71 6.94 5.37
N SER A 283 20.12 8.20 5.22
CA SER A 283 20.21 9.14 6.33
C SER A 283 18.84 9.70 6.76
N TYR A 284 17.82 9.57 5.91
CA TYR A 284 16.50 10.18 6.12
C TYR A 284 15.34 9.20 6.00
N ALA A 285 15.51 8.07 5.30
CA ALA A 285 14.49 7.07 5.08
C ALA A 285 14.87 5.72 5.69
N ASP A 286 13.87 4.93 6.09
CA ASP A 286 14.01 3.56 6.60
C ASP A 286 13.87 2.52 5.49
N GLY A 287 13.39 2.96 4.31
CA GLY A 287 13.19 2.09 3.17
C GLY A 287 13.05 2.86 1.86
N ILE A 288 12.99 2.09 0.80
CA ILE A 288 12.72 2.57 -0.56
C ILE A 288 11.55 1.82 -1.18
N GLY A 289 10.78 2.55 -2.01
CA GLY A 289 9.74 1.98 -2.88
C GLY A 289 10.11 2.17 -4.34
N PRO A 290 10.85 1.24 -4.96
CA PRO A 290 11.23 1.36 -6.37
C PRO A 290 10.14 0.84 -7.31
N TRP A 291 10.02 1.45 -8.50
CA TRP A 291 9.21 0.90 -9.57
C TRP A 291 9.74 -0.47 -10.03
N LEU A 292 8.84 -1.44 -10.29
CA LEU A 292 9.21 -2.79 -10.74
C LEU A 292 10.13 -2.81 -11.96
N GLY A 293 10.00 -1.84 -12.88
CA GLY A 293 10.82 -1.71 -14.07
C GLY A 293 12.32 -1.47 -13.80
N HIS A 294 12.69 -1.06 -12.59
CA HIS A 294 14.09 -0.80 -12.21
C HIS A 294 14.81 -1.97 -11.54
N LEU A 295 14.08 -3.04 -11.21
CA LEU A 295 14.60 -4.10 -10.32
C LEU A 295 15.53 -5.09 -11.01
N LEU A 296 15.46 -5.21 -12.33
CA LEU A 296 16.24 -6.20 -13.07
C LEU A 296 17.33 -5.55 -13.94
N ASN A 297 18.39 -6.31 -14.14
CA ASN A 297 19.49 -5.94 -15.02
C ASN A 297 19.05 -6.09 -16.50
N ASN A 298 18.76 -4.99 -17.16
CA ASN A 298 18.31 -4.98 -18.55
C ASN A 298 19.27 -5.68 -19.54
N LYS A 299 20.60 -5.63 -19.28
CA LYS A 299 21.60 -6.31 -20.13
C LYS A 299 21.53 -7.84 -19.95
N ALA A 300 21.32 -8.32 -18.73
CA ALA A 300 21.15 -9.73 -18.45
C ALA A 300 19.81 -10.23 -19.02
N MET A 301 18.72 -9.45 -18.88
CA MET A 301 17.41 -9.77 -19.46
C MET A 301 17.47 -9.92 -20.98
N ALA A 302 18.20 -9.05 -21.67
CA ALA A 302 18.42 -9.16 -23.13
C ALA A 302 19.14 -10.46 -23.54
N GLN A 303 19.81 -11.14 -22.58
CA GLN A 303 20.47 -12.45 -22.75
C GLN A 303 19.64 -13.62 -22.19
N GLY A 304 18.36 -13.37 -21.83
CA GLY A 304 17.46 -14.37 -21.24
C GLY A 304 17.79 -14.75 -19.79
N LYS A 305 18.55 -13.91 -19.05
CA LYS A 305 18.89 -14.13 -17.64
C LYS A 305 18.10 -13.19 -16.76
N ILE A 306 17.63 -13.68 -15.62
CA ILE A 306 16.96 -12.88 -14.59
C ILE A 306 17.98 -12.60 -13.48
N GLU A 307 18.48 -11.38 -13.44
CA GLU A 307 19.45 -10.89 -12.45
C GLU A 307 18.96 -9.58 -11.87
N ALA A 308 19.17 -9.35 -10.56
CA ALA A 308 18.83 -8.08 -9.93
C ALA A 308 19.68 -6.93 -10.49
N ALA A 309 19.12 -5.74 -10.51
CA ALA A 309 19.86 -4.53 -10.83
C ALA A 309 20.91 -4.25 -9.74
N LYS A 310 22.15 -3.94 -10.14
CA LYS A 310 23.27 -3.77 -9.20
C LYS A 310 23.05 -2.69 -8.16
N TRP A 311 22.31 -1.64 -8.48
CA TRP A 311 22.08 -0.54 -7.55
C TRP A 311 21.31 -0.97 -6.29
N LEU A 312 20.56 -2.08 -6.32
CA LEU A 312 19.88 -2.64 -5.15
C LEU A 312 20.86 -3.08 -4.05
N GLU A 313 22.10 -3.42 -4.42
CA GLU A 313 23.14 -3.74 -3.45
C GLU A 313 23.44 -2.57 -2.50
N PHE A 314 23.27 -1.32 -2.97
CA PHE A 314 23.46 -0.13 -2.14
C PHE A 314 22.34 0.01 -1.11
N ALA A 315 21.11 -0.28 -1.48
CA ALA A 315 19.97 -0.28 -0.54
C ALA A 315 20.14 -1.37 0.54
N HIS A 316 20.49 -2.59 0.14
CA HIS A 316 20.74 -3.70 1.07
C HIS A 316 21.91 -3.40 2.02
N LYS A 317 23.01 -2.83 1.51
CA LYS A 317 24.19 -2.45 2.30
C LYS A 317 23.83 -1.41 3.38
N ASN A 318 22.90 -0.54 3.10
CA ASN A 318 22.41 0.49 4.02
C ASN A 318 21.27 0.01 4.93
N GLY A 319 20.84 -1.25 4.83
CA GLY A 319 19.78 -1.82 5.65
C GLY A 319 18.39 -1.24 5.36
N LEU A 320 18.19 -0.62 4.20
CA LEU A 320 16.89 -0.09 3.79
C LEU A 320 15.92 -1.22 3.46
N THR A 321 14.67 -1.13 3.93
CA THR A 321 13.61 -2.02 3.46
C THR A 321 13.27 -1.71 2.01
N ILE A 322 12.96 -2.74 1.21
CA ILE A 322 12.65 -2.60 -0.21
C ILE A 322 11.23 -3.08 -0.46
N HIS A 323 10.33 -2.13 -0.74
CA HIS A 323 8.92 -2.38 -1.06
C HIS A 323 8.60 -1.90 -2.48
N PRO A 324 8.84 -2.73 -3.52
CA PRO A 324 8.58 -2.34 -4.90
C PRO A 324 7.09 -2.12 -5.19
N TYR A 325 6.78 -1.25 -6.16
CA TYR A 325 5.44 -1.00 -6.68
C TYR A 325 5.39 -1.18 -8.20
N THR A 326 4.34 -1.63 -8.79
CA THR A 326 3.14 -2.22 -8.24
C THR A 326 2.93 -3.57 -8.91
N TYR A 327 2.79 -4.62 -8.12
CA TYR A 327 2.36 -5.91 -8.65
C TYR A 327 0.88 -5.84 -9.07
N ARG A 328 0.61 -6.14 -10.33
CA ARG A 328 -0.72 -6.19 -10.93
C ARG A 328 -0.89 -7.50 -11.67
N LYS A 329 -1.85 -8.33 -11.25
CA LYS A 329 -2.13 -9.62 -11.92
C LYS A 329 -2.62 -9.43 -13.37
N ASP A 330 -3.29 -8.32 -13.64
CA ASP A 330 -3.85 -7.94 -14.93
C ASP A 330 -2.86 -7.14 -15.82
N ALA A 331 -1.64 -6.89 -15.34
CA ALA A 331 -0.57 -6.20 -16.07
C ALA A 331 0.82 -6.75 -15.67
N LEU A 332 0.99 -8.06 -15.76
CA LEU A 332 2.27 -8.71 -15.51
C LEU A 332 3.27 -8.39 -16.65
N PRO A 333 4.59 -8.40 -16.35
CA PRO A 333 5.61 -8.36 -17.41
C PRO A 333 5.40 -9.48 -18.42
N ASP A 334 5.69 -9.18 -19.70
CA ASP A 334 5.53 -10.14 -20.79
C ASP A 334 6.24 -11.48 -20.48
N SER A 335 5.54 -12.56 -20.74
CA SER A 335 6.01 -13.95 -20.57
C SER A 335 6.20 -14.43 -19.13
N MET A 336 5.88 -13.63 -18.11
CA MET A 336 5.98 -14.05 -16.70
C MET A 336 4.62 -14.41 -16.11
N THR A 337 4.58 -15.50 -15.37
CA THR A 337 3.43 -15.84 -14.51
C THR A 337 3.46 -15.04 -13.21
N SER A 338 2.33 -14.97 -12.52
CA SER A 338 2.19 -14.41 -11.18
C SER A 338 3.24 -14.94 -10.19
N GLU A 339 3.42 -16.26 -10.16
CA GLU A 339 4.38 -16.94 -9.29
C GLU A 339 5.83 -16.57 -9.65
N GLN A 340 6.16 -16.49 -10.93
CA GLN A 340 7.51 -16.12 -11.38
C GLN A 340 7.85 -14.68 -10.99
N VAL A 341 6.90 -13.73 -11.08
CA VAL A 341 7.14 -12.35 -10.64
C VAL A 341 7.35 -12.30 -9.14
N LEU A 342 6.53 -12.97 -8.34
CA LEU A 342 6.65 -12.99 -6.88
C LEU A 342 7.93 -13.71 -6.42
N ASP A 343 8.28 -14.83 -7.04
CA ASP A 343 9.54 -15.53 -6.77
C ASP A 343 10.78 -14.69 -7.18
N MET A 344 10.67 -13.91 -8.24
CA MET A 344 11.72 -12.97 -8.65
C MET A 344 11.89 -11.87 -7.61
N LEU A 345 10.80 -11.28 -7.10
CA LEU A 345 10.87 -10.26 -6.05
C LEU A 345 11.52 -10.79 -4.77
N ASP A 346 11.12 -11.98 -4.34
CA ASP A 346 11.61 -12.62 -3.12
C ASP A 346 13.07 -13.12 -3.25
N LYS A 347 13.36 -13.94 -4.29
CA LYS A 347 14.61 -14.71 -4.39
C LYS A 347 15.72 -14.01 -5.17
N VAL A 348 15.38 -13.14 -6.13
CA VAL A 348 16.37 -12.46 -6.99
C VAL A 348 16.61 -11.03 -6.51
N VAL A 349 15.53 -10.27 -6.31
CA VAL A 349 15.61 -8.89 -5.81
C VAL A 349 15.86 -8.84 -4.31
N ASN A 350 15.49 -9.89 -3.57
CA ASN A 350 15.48 -9.94 -2.11
C ASN A 350 14.69 -8.76 -1.51
N ALA A 351 13.50 -8.49 -2.08
CA ALA A 351 12.59 -7.47 -1.59
C ALA A 351 11.99 -7.88 -0.24
N ASP A 352 11.65 -6.88 0.57
CA ASP A 352 11.01 -7.09 1.89
C ASP A 352 9.50 -7.24 1.79
N GLY A 353 8.91 -6.84 0.66
CA GLY A 353 7.48 -6.88 0.41
C GLY A 353 7.14 -6.37 -0.97
N VAL A 354 5.86 -6.09 -1.21
CA VAL A 354 5.38 -5.53 -2.48
C VAL A 354 4.07 -4.77 -2.31
N PHE A 355 3.93 -3.64 -3.01
CA PHE A 355 2.62 -3.00 -3.24
C PHE A 355 1.85 -3.79 -4.30
N THR A 356 0.59 -4.10 -4.02
CA THR A 356 -0.24 -4.89 -4.94
C THR A 356 -1.67 -4.37 -5.06
N ASP A 357 -2.16 -4.25 -6.31
CA ASP A 357 -3.59 -4.05 -6.59
C ASP A 357 -4.39 -5.34 -6.34
N HIS A 358 -3.75 -6.52 -6.47
CA HIS A 358 -4.37 -7.83 -6.38
C HIS A 358 -3.84 -8.63 -5.19
N LEU A 359 -4.49 -8.52 -4.06
CA LEU A 359 -4.07 -9.15 -2.80
C LEU A 359 -4.08 -10.68 -2.85
N VAL A 360 -5.13 -11.29 -3.40
CA VAL A 360 -5.35 -12.73 -3.35
C VAL A 360 -4.17 -13.54 -3.90
N PRO A 361 -3.61 -13.27 -5.11
CA PRO A 361 -2.47 -14.04 -5.61
C PRO A 361 -1.21 -13.88 -4.76
N VAL A 362 -0.94 -12.68 -4.22
CA VAL A 362 0.25 -12.42 -3.40
C VAL A 362 0.13 -13.15 -2.05
N LEU A 363 -1.01 -13.04 -1.38
CA LEU A 363 -1.28 -13.72 -0.10
C LEU A 363 -1.28 -15.24 -0.25
N SER A 364 -1.85 -15.77 -1.34
CA SER A 364 -1.81 -17.21 -1.65
C SER A 364 -0.38 -17.69 -1.86
N TRP A 365 0.42 -16.98 -2.66
CA TRP A 365 1.83 -17.28 -2.87
C TRP A 365 2.62 -17.23 -1.55
N ARG A 366 2.46 -16.16 -0.73
CA ARG A 366 3.12 -16.03 0.58
C ARG A 366 2.80 -17.20 1.50
N SER A 367 1.57 -17.72 1.48
CA SER A 367 1.17 -18.85 2.32
C SER A 367 1.90 -20.16 1.99
N THR A 368 2.42 -20.30 0.78
CA THR A 368 3.21 -21.48 0.35
C THR A 368 4.69 -21.43 0.78
N LYS A 369 5.15 -20.29 1.33
CA LYS A 369 6.54 -20.07 1.75
C LYS A 369 6.78 -20.28 3.25
N LYS A 370 5.72 -20.59 4.00
CA LYS A 370 5.77 -20.85 5.45
C LYS A 370 6.21 -22.27 5.78
#